data_42b419e9bec6b8326fcd60bc722dcc71
#
_entry.id   42b419e9bec6b8326fcd60bc722dcc71
#
_cell.length_a   1.000
_cell.length_b   1.000
_cell.length_c   1.000
_cell.angle_alpha   90.00
_cell.angle_beta   90.00
_cell.angle_gamma   90.00
#
_symmetry.space_group_name_H-M   'P 1'
#
loop_
_entity.id
_entity.type
_entity.pdbx_description
1 polymer ?
#
loop_
_entity_poly.entity_id
_entity_poly.type
_entity_poly.pdbx_seq_one_letter_code
_entity_poly.pdbx_strand_id
1 'polypeptide(L)'
;GDFAVARKFFDALENEGERQVTEQDKTIYSLCRPERLLELAYKFTIFDAGIKKIARYQQYFVVKSTLERVKQFDNQKRRKGGIIWHTQGSGKSLTMIWLARNLALDTDIPNPRIVLVTDRVDLDKQLGNTFTACGLDKHRAKTGRDLLELVSEKKATIVTTLIHKFDKALNVKKHQEESTDIFMLVDEAHRTQFKNLHTRMRQMFPNACYLGFTGTPLMKKEKNNFIKFGGLIEPHY
;
A
#
# COMPACT_ATOMS: atom_id res chain seq x y z
N GLY A 1 -15.64 -16.46 -4.00
CA GLY A 1 -16.39 -15.30 -3.72
C GLY A 1 -17.02 -14.61 -4.91
N ASP A 2 -16.48 -13.48 -5.33
CA ASP A 2 -17.08 -12.56 -6.35
C ASP A 2 -17.35 -13.21 -7.72
N PHE A 3 -16.52 -14.12 -8.16
CA PHE A 3 -16.70 -14.80 -9.45
C PHE A 3 -17.97 -15.66 -9.53
N ALA A 4 -18.31 -16.38 -8.47
CA ALA A 4 -19.50 -17.24 -8.47
C ALA A 4 -20.79 -16.41 -8.47
N VAL A 5 -20.77 -15.26 -7.77
CA VAL A 5 -21.92 -14.33 -7.74
C VAL A 5 -22.08 -13.64 -9.09
N ALA A 6 -20.98 -13.18 -9.70
CA ALA A 6 -20.99 -12.57 -11.02
C ALA A 6 -21.50 -13.54 -12.09
N ARG A 7 -21.03 -14.79 -12.06
CA ARG A 7 -21.46 -15.82 -12.99
C ARG A 7 -22.95 -16.08 -12.90
N LYS A 8 -23.49 -16.28 -11.70
CA LYS A 8 -24.93 -16.45 -11.50
C LYS A 8 -25.75 -15.27 -12.04
N PHE A 9 -25.25 -14.04 -11.83
CA PHE A 9 -25.90 -12.84 -12.34
C PHE A 9 -25.93 -12.83 -13.88
N PHE A 10 -24.81 -13.14 -14.53
CA PHE A 10 -24.75 -13.17 -15.99
C PHE A 10 -25.54 -14.34 -16.60
N ASP A 11 -25.51 -15.52 -15.98
CA ASP A 11 -26.31 -16.68 -16.40
C ASP A 11 -27.82 -16.34 -16.32
N ALA A 12 -28.26 -15.65 -15.27
CA ALA A 12 -29.63 -15.18 -15.14
C ALA A 12 -29.98 -14.15 -16.22
N LEU A 13 -29.09 -13.17 -16.47
CA LEU A 13 -29.29 -12.14 -17.49
C LEU A 13 -29.42 -12.74 -18.90
N GLU A 14 -28.63 -13.76 -19.23
CA GLU A 14 -28.72 -14.47 -20.52
C GLU A 14 -30.01 -15.28 -20.63
N ASN A 15 -30.40 -15.98 -19.58
CA ASN A 15 -31.59 -16.82 -19.58
C ASN A 15 -32.90 -16.02 -19.57
N GLU A 16 -32.97 -14.92 -18.80
CA GLU A 16 -34.16 -14.09 -18.67
C GLU A 16 -34.26 -13.01 -19.77
N GLY A 17 -33.12 -12.53 -20.23
CA GLY A 17 -33.03 -11.42 -21.20
C GLY A 17 -33.06 -11.87 -22.66
N GLU A 18 -33.03 -13.17 -22.94
CA GLU A 18 -32.99 -13.75 -24.30
C GLU A 18 -31.88 -13.15 -25.20
N ARG A 19 -30.78 -12.71 -24.60
CA ARG A 19 -29.67 -12.11 -25.31
C ARG A 19 -28.33 -12.47 -24.66
N GLN A 20 -27.27 -12.47 -25.44
CA GLN A 20 -25.92 -12.69 -24.95
C GLN A 20 -25.43 -11.52 -24.07
N VAL A 21 -24.66 -11.83 -23.03
CA VAL A 21 -23.97 -10.84 -22.19
C VAL A 21 -22.90 -10.12 -23.02
N THR A 22 -22.97 -8.80 -23.01
CA THR A 22 -22.03 -7.92 -23.71
C THR A 22 -20.91 -7.43 -22.79
N GLU A 23 -19.85 -6.88 -23.36
CA GLU A 23 -18.78 -6.21 -22.58
C GLU A 23 -19.30 -4.99 -21.81
N GLN A 24 -20.36 -4.34 -22.30
CA GLN A 24 -21.03 -3.25 -21.59
C GLN A 24 -21.70 -3.75 -20.30
N ASP A 25 -22.38 -4.89 -20.33
CA ASP A 25 -23.01 -5.50 -19.15
C ASP A 25 -21.97 -5.83 -18.10
N LYS A 26 -20.85 -6.44 -18.51
CA LYS A 26 -19.72 -6.75 -17.63
C LYS A 26 -19.12 -5.48 -17.00
N THR A 27 -18.97 -4.41 -17.80
CA THR A 27 -18.44 -3.13 -17.34
C THR A 27 -19.37 -2.48 -16.34
N ILE A 28 -20.67 -2.41 -16.64
CA ILE A 28 -21.68 -1.84 -15.74
C ILE A 28 -21.72 -2.63 -14.43
N TYR A 29 -21.79 -3.95 -14.51
CA TYR A 29 -21.78 -4.81 -13.32
C TYR A 29 -20.52 -4.61 -12.47
N SER A 30 -19.35 -4.54 -13.10
CA SER A 30 -18.07 -4.39 -12.39
C SER A 30 -17.92 -3.05 -11.69
N LEU A 31 -18.45 -1.96 -12.27
CA LEU A 31 -18.25 -0.60 -11.77
C LEU A 31 -19.44 -0.09 -10.96
N CYS A 32 -20.66 -0.45 -11.34
CA CYS A 32 -21.88 0.20 -10.86
C CYS A 32 -22.63 -0.62 -9.79
N ARG A 33 -22.14 -1.78 -9.36
CA ARG A 33 -22.70 -2.44 -8.18
C ARG A 33 -22.64 -1.46 -6.99
N PRO A 34 -23.70 -1.33 -6.20
CA PRO A 34 -23.75 -0.33 -5.12
C PRO A 34 -22.54 -0.39 -4.18
N GLU A 35 -22.15 -1.57 -3.76
CA GLU A 35 -21.01 -1.79 -2.85
C GLU A 35 -19.69 -1.34 -3.51
N ARG A 36 -19.48 -1.68 -4.79
CA ARG A 36 -18.30 -1.30 -5.55
C ARG A 36 -18.26 0.20 -5.79
N LEU A 37 -19.40 0.79 -6.15
CA LEU A 37 -19.50 2.21 -6.40
C LEU A 37 -19.21 3.02 -5.14
N LEU A 38 -19.76 2.62 -3.99
CA LEU A 38 -19.47 3.21 -2.69
C LEU A 38 -18.00 3.05 -2.31
N GLU A 39 -17.45 1.86 -2.49
CA GLU A 39 -16.03 1.61 -2.21
C GLU A 39 -15.11 2.49 -3.09
N LEU A 40 -15.39 2.60 -4.38
CA LEU A 40 -14.65 3.47 -5.30
C LEU A 40 -14.75 4.93 -4.88
N ALA A 41 -15.94 5.40 -4.53
CA ALA A 41 -16.17 6.78 -4.11
C ALA A 41 -15.42 7.11 -2.80
N TYR A 42 -15.53 6.26 -1.78
CA TYR A 42 -14.98 6.54 -0.46
C TYR A 42 -13.51 6.18 -0.32
N LYS A 43 -13.06 5.05 -0.90
CA LYS A 43 -11.72 4.50 -0.64
C LYS A 43 -10.74 4.69 -1.79
N PHE A 44 -11.25 4.83 -3.03
CA PHE A 44 -10.41 4.84 -4.24
C PHE A 44 -10.56 6.11 -5.09
N THR A 45 -11.20 7.14 -4.54
CA THR A 45 -11.24 8.49 -5.11
C THR A 45 -10.41 9.43 -4.25
N ILE A 46 -9.51 10.19 -4.87
CA ILE A 46 -8.69 11.20 -4.22
C ILE A 46 -8.72 12.51 -5.04
N PHE A 47 -8.35 13.60 -4.39
CA PHE A 47 -8.13 14.88 -5.05
C PHE A 47 -6.63 15.22 -4.99
N ASP A 48 -6.00 15.37 -6.14
CA ASP A 48 -4.59 15.74 -6.27
C ASP A 48 -4.52 17.10 -6.97
N ALA A 49 -4.06 18.12 -6.26
CA ALA A 49 -4.06 19.51 -6.71
C ALA A 49 -5.43 19.98 -7.26
N GLY A 50 -6.54 19.59 -6.61
CA GLY A 50 -7.89 19.92 -7.03
C GLY A 50 -8.46 19.03 -8.14
N ILE A 51 -7.67 18.14 -8.72
CA ILE A 51 -8.10 17.23 -9.78
C ILE A 51 -8.58 15.91 -9.15
N LYS A 52 -9.83 15.54 -9.44
CA LYS A 52 -10.39 14.25 -9.03
C LYS A 52 -9.70 13.11 -9.77
N LYS A 53 -9.19 12.14 -9.02
CA LYS A 53 -8.58 10.92 -9.55
C LYS A 53 -9.26 9.70 -8.94
N ILE A 54 -9.57 8.73 -9.79
CA ILE A 54 -10.16 7.45 -9.41
C ILE A 54 -9.14 6.36 -9.74
N ALA A 55 -8.99 5.37 -8.87
CA ALA A 55 -8.07 4.26 -9.10
C ALA A 55 -8.44 3.50 -10.38
N ARG A 56 -7.42 3.19 -11.18
CA ARG A 56 -7.56 2.24 -12.28
C ARG A 56 -7.79 0.83 -11.73
N TYR A 57 -8.34 -0.08 -12.52
CA TYR A 57 -8.64 -1.43 -12.06
C TYR A 57 -7.40 -2.16 -11.50
N GLN A 58 -6.22 -2.02 -12.15
CA GLN A 58 -4.98 -2.62 -11.65
C GLN A 58 -4.61 -2.08 -10.25
N GLN A 59 -4.77 -0.77 -10.03
CA GLN A 59 -4.48 -0.12 -8.75
C GLN A 59 -5.49 -0.56 -7.69
N TYR A 60 -6.77 -0.65 -8.06
CA TYR A 60 -7.82 -1.15 -7.19
C TYR A 60 -7.51 -2.57 -6.71
N PHE A 61 -7.28 -3.51 -7.64
CA PHE A 61 -7.07 -4.90 -7.28
C PHE A 61 -5.78 -5.13 -6.51
N VAL A 62 -4.67 -4.47 -6.86
CA VAL A 62 -3.44 -4.63 -6.10
C VAL A 62 -3.56 -4.08 -4.67
N VAL A 63 -4.29 -2.99 -4.47
CA VAL A 63 -4.56 -2.48 -3.12
C VAL A 63 -5.42 -3.48 -2.34
N LYS A 64 -6.47 -4.04 -2.93
CA LYS A 64 -7.32 -5.07 -2.30
C LYS A 64 -6.51 -6.31 -1.92
N SER A 65 -5.76 -6.88 -2.85
CA SER A 65 -4.91 -8.05 -2.58
C SER A 65 -3.87 -7.77 -1.49
N THR A 66 -3.33 -6.54 -1.46
CA THR A 66 -2.40 -6.13 -0.41
C THR A 66 -3.07 -6.06 0.96
N LEU A 67 -4.27 -5.48 1.03
CA LEU A 67 -5.05 -5.41 2.28
C LEU A 67 -5.37 -6.80 2.83
N GLU A 68 -5.81 -7.72 1.99
CA GLU A 68 -6.07 -9.11 2.37
C GLU A 68 -4.80 -9.81 2.88
N ARG A 69 -3.67 -9.55 2.23
CA ARG A 69 -2.38 -10.15 2.60
C ARG A 69 -1.87 -9.64 3.94
N VAL A 70 -1.93 -8.34 4.19
CA VAL A 70 -1.42 -7.77 5.46
C VAL A 70 -2.28 -8.12 6.67
N LYS A 71 -3.51 -8.58 6.48
CA LYS A 71 -4.37 -9.15 7.54
C LYS A 71 -3.93 -10.55 7.96
N GLN A 72 -3.12 -11.23 7.15
CA GLN A 72 -2.56 -12.54 7.49
C GLN A 72 -1.27 -12.38 8.30
N PHE A 73 -1.02 -13.33 9.19
CA PHE A 73 0.19 -13.38 10.01
C PHE A 73 1.09 -14.55 9.59
N ASP A 74 2.39 -14.35 9.75
CA ASP A 74 3.39 -15.41 9.61
C ASP A 74 3.55 -16.22 10.91
N ASN A 75 4.42 -17.23 10.88
CA ASN A 75 4.70 -18.09 12.04
C ASN A 75 5.34 -17.31 13.22
N GLN A 76 5.85 -16.12 12.99
CA GLN A 76 6.41 -15.24 14.01
C GLN A 76 5.42 -14.17 14.48
N LYS A 77 4.13 -14.34 14.16
CA LYS A 77 3.05 -13.40 14.46
C LYS A 77 3.25 -12.00 13.87
N ARG A 78 3.98 -11.88 12.76
CA ARG A 78 4.14 -10.62 12.02
C ARG A 78 3.18 -10.61 10.83
N ARG A 79 2.66 -9.45 10.47
CA ARG A 79 1.83 -9.29 9.28
C ARG A 79 2.61 -9.63 8.01
N LYS A 80 2.00 -10.35 7.09
CA LYS A 80 2.63 -10.72 5.81
C LYS A 80 2.78 -9.50 4.93
N GLY A 81 4.02 -9.11 4.66
CA GLY A 81 4.37 -8.08 3.69
C GLY A 81 4.50 -8.63 2.27
N GLY A 82 5.08 -7.81 1.38
CA GLY A 82 5.35 -8.22 0.00
C GLY A 82 5.84 -7.09 -0.88
N ILE A 83 6.01 -7.40 -2.15
CA ILE A 83 6.41 -6.44 -3.18
C ILE A 83 5.31 -6.30 -4.20
N ILE A 84 5.01 -5.06 -4.53
CA ILE A 84 4.07 -4.65 -5.58
C ILE A 84 4.90 -4.20 -6.78
N TRP A 85 4.73 -4.91 -7.88
CA TRP A 85 5.36 -4.51 -9.13
C TRP A 85 4.44 -3.57 -9.90
N HIS A 86 4.98 -2.42 -10.25
CA HIS A 86 4.31 -1.40 -11.05
C HIS A 86 5.18 -1.03 -12.24
N THR A 87 4.65 -1.11 -13.46
CA THR A 87 5.36 -0.58 -14.63
C THR A 87 5.62 0.92 -14.47
N GLN A 88 6.74 1.39 -14.98
CA GLN A 88 7.10 2.81 -14.91
C GLN A 88 5.98 3.66 -15.54
N GLY A 89 5.58 4.74 -14.87
CA GLY A 89 4.49 5.61 -15.35
C GLY A 89 3.08 5.11 -15.07
N SER A 90 2.87 3.92 -14.47
CA SER A 90 1.53 3.36 -14.17
C SER A 90 0.82 3.96 -12.96
N GLY A 91 1.41 4.99 -12.31
CA GLY A 91 0.80 5.65 -11.17
C GLY A 91 1.15 5.04 -9.82
N LYS A 92 2.37 4.50 -9.65
CA LYS A 92 2.89 3.90 -8.41
C LYS A 92 2.63 4.77 -7.17
N SER A 93 2.95 6.08 -7.24
CA SER A 93 2.73 7.01 -6.13
C SER A 93 1.27 7.11 -5.71
N LEU A 94 0.35 7.12 -6.66
CA LEU A 94 -1.08 7.13 -6.38
C LEU A 94 -1.54 5.81 -5.73
N THR A 95 -1.00 4.68 -6.19
CA THR A 95 -1.28 3.38 -5.56
C THR A 95 -0.81 3.34 -4.11
N MET A 96 0.36 3.91 -3.81
CA MET A 96 0.84 4.06 -2.42
C MET A 96 -0.12 4.90 -1.57
N ILE A 97 -0.67 5.98 -2.13
CA ILE A 97 -1.64 6.84 -1.44
C ILE A 97 -2.94 6.08 -1.16
N TRP A 98 -3.51 5.39 -2.16
CA TRP A 98 -4.71 4.59 -1.95
C TRP A 98 -4.49 3.48 -0.94
N LEU A 99 -3.34 2.80 -1.00
CA LEU A 99 -3.01 1.76 -0.02
C LEU A 99 -2.89 2.34 1.39
N ALA A 100 -2.17 3.43 1.57
CA ALA A 100 -2.02 4.09 2.86
C ALA A 100 -3.36 4.55 3.43
N ARG A 101 -4.22 5.16 2.59
CA ARG A 101 -5.57 5.57 2.98
C ARG A 101 -6.43 4.37 3.40
N ASN A 102 -6.41 3.30 2.61
CA ASN A 102 -7.20 2.11 2.92
C ASN A 102 -6.71 1.43 4.20
N LEU A 103 -5.39 1.35 4.44
CA LEU A 103 -4.83 0.87 5.72
C LEU A 103 -5.27 1.73 6.91
N ALA A 104 -5.24 3.06 6.75
CA ALA A 104 -5.64 3.98 7.80
C ALA A 104 -7.14 3.90 8.15
N LEU A 105 -7.98 3.52 7.20
CA LEU A 105 -9.43 3.40 7.35
C LEU A 105 -9.92 1.97 7.59
N ASP A 106 -9.00 1.00 7.66
CA ASP A 106 -9.38 -0.41 7.85
C ASP A 106 -9.73 -0.68 9.31
N THR A 107 -10.96 -1.10 9.55
CA THR A 107 -11.48 -1.37 10.90
C THR A 107 -10.90 -2.62 11.56
N ASP A 108 -10.32 -3.53 10.78
CA ASP A 108 -9.70 -4.76 11.29
C ASP A 108 -8.23 -4.54 11.70
N ILE A 109 -7.69 -3.34 11.47
CA ILE A 109 -6.32 -2.99 11.83
C ILE A 109 -6.35 -1.91 12.91
N PRO A 110 -6.14 -2.26 14.19
CA PRO A 110 -6.16 -1.29 15.26
C PRO A 110 -4.95 -0.36 15.19
N ASN A 111 -5.18 0.95 15.23
CA ASN A 111 -4.14 1.99 15.26
C ASN A 111 -3.04 1.83 14.20
N PRO A 112 -3.37 1.74 12.90
CA PRO A 112 -2.38 1.57 11.85
C PRO A 112 -1.45 2.78 11.79
N ARG A 113 -0.14 2.53 11.79
CA ARG A 113 0.91 3.54 11.62
C ARG A 113 1.62 3.29 10.30
N ILE A 114 1.49 4.21 9.38
CA ILE A 114 1.96 4.04 8.01
C ILE A 114 3.18 4.94 7.81
N VAL A 115 4.30 4.33 7.47
CA VAL A 115 5.56 5.02 7.20
C VAL A 115 5.87 4.93 5.71
N LEU A 116 5.87 6.06 5.04
CA LEU A 116 6.22 6.18 3.63
C LEU A 116 7.71 6.51 3.51
N VAL A 117 8.45 5.60 2.92
CA VAL A 117 9.91 5.72 2.75
C VAL A 117 10.22 5.95 1.29
N THR A 118 10.78 7.11 0.96
CA THR A 118 11.17 7.47 -0.41
C THR A 118 12.60 8.03 -0.46
N ASP A 119 13.26 7.94 -1.60
CA ASP A 119 14.55 8.60 -1.85
C ASP A 119 14.38 9.97 -2.51
N ARG A 120 13.17 10.32 -2.96
CA ARG A 120 12.86 11.51 -3.76
C ARG A 120 12.15 12.58 -2.94
N VAL A 121 12.79 13.73 -2.80
CA VAL A 121 12.23 14.88 -2.06
C VAL A 121 10.90 15.38 -2.68
N ASP A 122 10.82 15.39 -4.02
CA ASP A 122 9.62 15.86 -4.71
C ASP A 122 8.44 14.91 -4.49
N LEU A 123 8.70 13.60 -4.48
CA LEU A 123 7.69 12.58 -4.18
C LEU A 123 7.20 12.70 -2.74
N ASP A 124 8.11 12.93 -1.79
CA ASP A 124 7.76 13.15 -0.38
C ASP A 124 6.81 14.36 -0.22
N LYS A 125 7.06 15.45 -0.94
CA LYS A 125 6.19 16.63 -0.96
C LYS A 125 4.83 16.33 -1.60
N GLN A 126 4.82 15.67 -2.77
CA GLN A 126 3.60 15.33 -3.50
C GLN A 126 2.71 14.40 -2.65
N LEU A 127 3.26 13.32 -2.13
CA LEU A 127 2.55 12.39 -1.24
C LEU A 127 1.93 13.16 -0.08
N GLY A 128 2.74 14.03 0.52
CA GLY A 128 2.29 14.84 1.62
C GLY A 128 1.09 15.73 1.33
N ASN A 129 1.13 16.46 0.24
CA ASN A 129 0.04 17.36 -0.15
C ASN A 129 -1.25 16.58 -0.45
N THR A 130 -1.11 15.42 -1.09
CA THR A 130 -2.27 14.57 -1.41
C THR A 130 -2.91 13.98 -0.15
N PHE A 131 -2.12 13.57 0.85
CA PHE A 131 -2.68 13.09 2.13
C PHE A 131 -3.44 14.19 2.86
N THR A 132 -2.89 15.40 2.92
CA THR A 132 -3.60 16.54 3.51
C THR A 132 -4.90 16.83 2.78
N ALA A 133 -4.90 16.80 1.45
CA ALA A 133 -6.11 16.99 0.64
C ALA A 133 -7.16 15.88 0.85
N CYS A 134 -6.73 14.67 1.28
CA CYS A 134 -7.61 13.55 1.64
C CYS A 134 -8.10 13.59 3.10
N GLY A 135 -7.78 14.64 3.86
CA GLY A 135 -8.16 14.77 5.27
C GLY A 135 -7.41 13.82 6.20
N LEU A 136 -6.25 13.31 5.78
CA LEU A 136 -5.39 12.45 6.59
C LEU A 136 -4.26 13.27 7.19
N ASP A 137 -4.15 13.25 8.51
CA ASP A 137 -3.04 13.88 9.22
C ASP A 137 -1.74 13.20 8.84
N LYS A 138 -0.79 14.01 8.38
CA LYS A 138 0.55 13.54 8.06
C LYS A 138 1.58 14.27 8.89
N HIS A 139 2.61 13.54 9.24
CA HIS A 139 3.80 14.11 9.88
C HIS A 139 5.03 13.78 9.02
N ARG A 140 5.93 14.75 8.90
CA ARG A 140 7.19 14.55 8.21
C ARG A 140 8.31 14.38 9.21
N ALA A 141 8.89 13.18 9.26
CA ALA A 141 10.05 12.95 10.12
C ALA A 141 11.27 13.73 9.60
N LYS A 142 11.81 14.61 10.44
CA LYS A 142 13.00 15.42 10.14
C LYS A 142 14.29 14.64 10.39
N THR A 143 14.28 13.77 11.39
CA THR A 143 15.41 12.94 11.81
C THR A 143 14.92 11.50 12.07
N GLY A 144 15.85 10.58 12.25
CA GLY A 144 15.46 9.23 12.63
C GLY A 144 14.93 9.11 14.06
N ARG A 145 15.38 9.98 14.97
CA ARG A 145 14.80 10.07 16.31
C ARG A 145 13.36 10.55 16.26
N ASP A 146 13.09 11.61 15.50
CA ASP A 146 11.77 12.14 15.24
C ASP A 146 10.83 11.08 14.62
N LEU A 147 11.35 10.27 13.71
CA LEU A 147 10.61 9.12 13.15
C LEU A 147 10.21 8.12 14.23
N LEU A 148 11.14 7.74 15.11
CA LEU A 148 10.85 6.83 16.21
C LEU A 148 9.81 7.42 17.16
N GLU A 149 9.95 8.67 17.53
CA GLU A 149 9.01 9.37 18.41
C GLU A 149 7.61 9.42 17.79
N LEU A 150 7.48 9.86 16.53
CA LEU A 150 6.21 9.94 15.81
C LEU A 150 5.52 8.58 15.69
N VAL A 151 6.29 7.52 15.45
CA VAL A 151 5.74 6.16 15.32
C VAL A 151 5.41 5.56 16.67
N SER A 152 6.23 5.78 17.72
CA SER A 152 6.03 5.20 19.05
C SER A 152 4.91 5.89 19.83
N GLU A 153 4.78 7.21 19.71
CA GLU A 153 3.77 7.99 20.44
C GLU A 153 2.33 7.78 19.96
N LYS A 154 2.12 6.98 18.91
CA LYS A 154 0.81 6.71 18.30
C LYS A 154 0.03 7.97 17.88
N LYS A 155 0.73 9.08 17.70
CA LYS A 155 0.12 10.38 17.35
C LYS A 155 -0.13 10.56 15.87
N ALA A 156 0.60 9.82 15.02
CA ALA A 156 0.55 10.02 13.58
C ALA A 156 0.12 8.74 12.87
N THR A 157 -0.98 8.80 12.14
CA THR A 157 -1.41 7.71 11.28
C THR A 157 -0.49 7.56 10.07
N ILE A 158 0.03 8.68 9.51
CA ILE A 158 0.92 8.68 8.34
C ILE A 158 2.15 9.52 8.61
N VAL A 159 3.32 8.89 8.44
CA VAL A 159 4.62 9.53 8.56
C VAL A 159 5.36 9.41 7.23
N THR A 160 5.88 10.51 6.69
CA THR A 160 6.75 10.47 5.52
C THR A 160 8.20 10.68 5.92
N THR A 161 9.12 9.96 5.28
CA THR A 161 10.56 10.06 5.56
C THR A 161 11.40 9.75 4.33
N LEU A 162 12.59 10.36 4.31
CA LEU A 162 13.58 10.07 3.29
C LEU A 162 14.53 8.96 3.74
N ILE A 163 14.94 8.10 2.81
CA ILE A 163 15.81 6.93 3.05
C ILE A 163 17.04 7.29 3.89
N HIS A 164 17.75 8.37 3.53
CA HIS A 164 18.99 8.76 4.21
C HIS A 164 18.82 9.19 5.67
N LYS A 165 17.59 9.44 6.13
CA LYS A 165 17.33 9.78 7.52
C LYS A 165 17.38 8.56 8.43
N PHE A 166 17.08 7.38 7.90
CA PHE A 166 17.28 6.13 8.63
C PHE A 166 18.75 5.85 8.96
N ASP A 167 19.67 6.24 8.07
CA ASP A 167 21.11 6.02 8.30
C ASP A 167 21.64 6.73 9.55
N LYS A 168 21.09 7.93 9.84
CA LYS A 168 21.48 8.71 11.02
C LYS A 168 20.76 8.26 12.30
N ALA A 169 19.63 7.57 12.19
CA ALA A 169 18.83 7.11 13.34
C ALA A 169 19.47 5.94 14.10
N LEU A 170 20.31 5.18 13.44
CA LEU A 170 20.86 3.91 13.97
C LEU A 170 21.85 4.04 15.10
N ASN A 171 22.38 5.22 15.34
CA ASN A 171 23.21 5.46 16.53
C ASN A 171 22.39 5.50 17.84
N VAL A 172 21.06 5.39 17.73
CA VAL A 172 20.15 5.35 18.89
C VAL A 172 19.78 3.89 19.19
N LYS A 173 20.75 3.13 19.68
CA LYS A 173 20.67 1.69 19.99
C LYS A 173 19.63 1.27 21.05
N LYS A 174 18.77 2.14 21.55
CA LYS A 174 17.96 1.86 22.75
C LYS A 174 16.44 1.75 22.54
N HIS A 175 15.88 2.05 21.39
CA HIS A 175 14.41 2.01 21.22
C HIS A 175 14.05 1.19 19.99
N GLN A 176 13.50 0.01 20.22
CA GLN A 176 12.81 -0.80 19.21
C GLN A 176 11.31 -0.64 19.41
N GLU A 177 10.58 -0.41 18.36
CA GLU A 177 9.11 -0.42 18.36
C GLU A 177 8.62 -1.75 17.80
N GLU A 178 8.03 -2.58 18.65
CA GLU A 178 7.69 -3.98 18.36
C GLU A 178 6.27 -4.18 17.83
N SER A 179 5.51 -3.11 17.61
CA SER A 179 4.14 -3.21 17.13
C SER A 179 4.05 -3.86 15.74
N THR A 180 3.07 -4.72 15.57
CA THR A 180 2.72 -5.35 14.29
C THR A 180 1.86 -4.46 13.39
N ASP A 181 1.32 -3.36 13.91
CA ASP A 181 0.45 -2.44 13.17
C ASP A 181 1.21 -1.26 12.55
N ILE A 182 2.51 -1.43 12.33
CA ILE A 182 3.36 -0.52 11.58
C ILE A 182 3.53 -1.04 10.17
N PHE A 183 3.20 -0.21 9.18
CA PHE A 183 3.29 -0.52 7.76
C PHE A 183 4.35 0.36 7.10
N MET A 184 5.42 -0.25 6.61
CA MET A 184 6.51 0.42 5.89
C MET A 184 6.26 0.32 4.39
N LEU A 185 5.78 1.40 3.77
CA LEU A 185 5.60 1.50 2.32
C LEU A 185 6.85 2.11 1.71
N VAL A 186 7.55 1.32 0.93
CA VAL A 186 8.88 1.62 0.49
C VAL A 186 8.93 1.80 -1.01
N ASP A 187 9.25 3.01 -1.47
CA ASP A 187 9.43 3.31 -2.89
C ASP A 187 10.78 2.80 -3.41
N GLU A 188 10.80 2.32 -4.66
CA GLU A 188 11.99 1.81 -5.36
C GLU A 188 12.76 0.72 -4.57
N ALA A 189 12.04 -0.24 -4.01
CA ALA A 189 12.55 -1.30 -3.14
C ALA A 189 13.67 -2.18 -3.75
N HIS A 190 13.94 -2.05 -5.05
CA HIS A 190 14.97 -2.80 -5.78
C HIS A 190 16.38 -2.22 -5.69
N ARG A 191 16.55 -0.95 -5.30
CA ARG A 191 17.87 -0.28 -5.31
C ARG A 191 18.83 -0.92 -4.31
N THR A 192 20.12 -0.94 -4.67
CA THR A 192 21.21 -1.58 -3.88
C THR A 192 21.35 -1.00 -2.46
N GLN A 193 21.09 0.28 -2.29
CA GLN A 193 21.05 0.95 -0.98
C GLN A 193 20.01 0.34 -0.04
N PHE A 194 18.98 -0.31 -0.61
CA PHE A 194 17.90 -0.94 0.13
C PHE A 194 18.31 -2.16 0.96
N LYS A 195 19.36 -2.89 0.59
CA LYS A 195 19.82 -4.07 1.36
C LYS A 195 20.24 -3.68 2.77
N ASN A 196 21.03 -2.63 2.89
CA ASN A 196 21.50 -2.14 4.16
C ASN A 196 20.36 -1.45 4.94
N LEU A 197 19.55 -0.68 4.23
CA LEU A 197 18.42 0.02 4.81
C LEU A 197 17.36 -0.95 5.37
N HIS A 198 17.01 -1.99 4.64
CA HIS A 198 16.05 -3.00 5.13
C HIS A 198 16.52 -3.66 6.43
N THR A 199 17.80 -4.01 6.53
CA THR A 199 18.36 -4.57 7.75
C THR A 199 18.24 -3.58 8.92
N ARG A 200 18.50 -2.33 8.65
CA ARG A 200 18.42 -1.24 9.63
C ARG A 200 16.97 -0.95 10.06
N MET A 201 16.05 -0.88 9.09
CA MET A 201 14.63 -0.72 9.38
C MET A 201 14.10 -1.86 10.25
N ARG A 202 14.53 -3.10 9.97
CA ARG A 202 14.20 -4.28 10.79
C ARG A 202 14.77 -4.23 12.21
N GLN A 203 15.89 -3.57 12.41
CA GLN A 203 16.45 -3.35 13.76
C GLN A 203 15.61 -2.35 14.58
N MET A 204 15.04 -1.35 13.93
CA MET A 204 14.18 -0.35 14.58
C MET A 204 12.74 -0.83 14.74
N PHE A 205 12.22 -1.54 13.75
CA PHE A 205 10.83 -1.99 13.65
C PHE A 205 10.79 -3.48 13.27
N PRO A 206 11.13 -4.38 14.20
CA PRO A 206 11.32 -5.82 13.90
C PRO A 206 10.04 -6.49 13.42
N ASN A 207 8.88 -6.09 13.93
CA ASN A 207 7.60 -6.70 13.63
C ASN A 207 6.76 -5.92 12.60
N ALA A 208 7.29 -4.81 12.05
CA ALA A 208 6.59 -4.03 11.05
C ALA A 208 6.33 -4.84 9.77
N CYS A 209 5.22 -4.55 9.12
CA CYS A 209 4.86 -5.06 7.80
C CYS A 209 5.56 -4.25 6.71
N TYR A 210 6.37 -4.89 5.89
CA TYR A 210 7.14 -4.23 4.82
C TYR A 210 6.49 -4.46 3.47
N LEU A 211 6.14 -3.37 2.79
CA LEU A 211 5.51 -3.33 1.48
C LEU A 211 6.40 -2.54 0.51
N GLY A 212 7.04 -3.25 -0.40
CA GLY A 212 7.94 -2.66 -1.39
C GLY A 212 7.22 -2.33 -2.69
N PHE A 213 7.52 -1.19 -3.27
CA PHE A 213 7.06 -0.80 -4.60
C PHE A 213 8.26 -0.72 -5.55
N THR A 214 8.12 -1.30 -6.73
CA THR A 214 9.20 -1.29 -7.74
C THR A 214 8.66 -1.15 -9.14
N GLY A 215 9.38 -0.36 -9.97
CA GLY A 215 9.09 -0.21 -11.40
C GLY A 215 9.90 -1.15 -12.30
N THR A 216 10.92 -1.81 -11.77
CA THR A 216 11.77 -2.72 -12.53
C THR A 216 11.27 -4.15 -12.51
N PRO A 217 11.31 -4.86 -13.67
CA PRO A 217 10.98 -6.29 -13.72
C PRO A 217 11.91 -7.09 -12.80
N LEU A 218 11.36 -8.17 -12.26
CA LEU A 218 12.07 -9.13 -11.42
C LEU A 218 13.22 -9.81 -12.18
N MET A 219 14.42 -9.32 -12.04
CA MET A 219 15.61 -9.99 -12.57
C MET A 219 16.00 -11.17 -11.65
N LYS A 220 16.52 -12.28 -12.22
CA LYS A 220 16.92 -13.48 -11.46
C LYS A 220 17.89 -13.18 -10.29
N LYS A 221 18.71 -12.13 -10.39
CA LYS A 221 19.65 -11.71 -9.32
C LYS A 221 18.98 -11.01 -8.12
N GLU A 222 17.75 -10.57 -8.25
CA GLU A 222 17.03 -9.80 -7.23
C GLU A 222 16.05 -10.67 -6.41
N LYS A 223 15.88 -11.96 -6.76
CA LYS A 223 14.98 -12.89 -6.07
C LYS A 223 15.20 -12.91 -4.54
N ASN A 224 16.44 -12.78 -4.09
CA ASN A 224 16.75 -12.76 -2.66
C ASN A 224 16.24 -11.52 -1.92
N ASN A 225 16.06 -10.39 -2.60
CA ASN A 225 15.48 -9.20 -1.99
C ASN A 225 13.96 -9.33 -1.86
N PHE A 226 13.30 -9.98 -2.83
CA PHE A 226 11.87 -10.22 -2.80
C PHE A 226 11.44 -11.15 -1.66
N ILE A 227 12.24 -12.19 -1.40
CA ILE A 227 12.00 -13.12 -0.28
C ILE A 227 12.02 -12.36 1.06
N LYS A 228 12.89 -11.35 1.21
CA LYS A 228 12.97 -10.53 2.43
C LYS A 228 11.73 -9.70 2.71
N PHE A 229 10.99 -9.29 1.67
CA PHE A 229 9.72 -8.58 1.80
C PHE A 229 8.53 -9.55 1.95
N GLY A 230 8.68 -10.83 1.66
CA GLY A 230 7.60 -11.82 1.73
C GLY A 230 7.06 -12.27 0.37
N GLY A 231 7.74 -11.95 -0.72
CA GLY A 231 7.38 -12.35 -2.08
C GLY A 231 6.56 -11.31 -2.84
N LEU A 232 6.17 -11.65 -4.07
CA LEU A 232 5.36 -10.80 -4.94
C LEU A 232 3.90 -10.79 -4.47
N ILE A 233 3.29 -9.63 -4.51
CA ILE A 233 1.84 -9.48 -4.34
C ILE A 233 1.23 -9.41 -5.73
N GLU A 234 0.54 -10.46 -6.11
CA GLU A 234 -0.18 -10.53 -7.38
C GLU A 234 -1.61 -10.03 -7.17
N PRO A 235 -2.11 -9.14 -8.05
CA PRO A 235 -3.50 -8.76 -7.99
C PRO A 235 -4.37 -9.96 -8.44
N HIS A 236 -5.39 -10.27 -7.67
CA HIS A 236 -6.42 -11.21 -8.08
C HIS A 236 -7.47 -10.46 -8.91
N TYR A 237 -7.48 -10.71 -10.22
CA TYR A 237 -8.46 -10.17 -11.17
C TYR A 237 -9.74 -10.99 -11.14
#